data_a4fa293660530e88e9fa023180f3411e
#
_entry.id   a4fa293660530e88e9fa023180f3411e
#
_cell.length_a   1.000
_cell.length_b   1.000
_cell.length_c   1.000
_cell.angle_alpha   90.00
_cell.angle_beta   90.00
_cell.angle_gamma   90.00
#
_symmetry.space_group_name_H-M   'P 1'
#
loop_
_entity.id
_entity.type
_entity.pdbx_description
1 polymer ?
#
loop_
_entity_poly.entity_id
_entity_poly.type
_entity_poly.pdbx_seq_one_letter_code
_entity_poly.pdbx_strand_id
1 'polypeptide(L)'
;FCIMSAESKTRMTEGSISRKIILFAIPLFLGNLFQQLYNTADSLIVGNFLGSNALAAVSSSGNLIFLMVGFINGIAMGAGVVIARYYGAKNHKNLQKAIHTTVAFGLAAGVALTVIGMYLAPKILVLMGTPSDVLPQSVEYFRTYFAGSLGFIMYNIFVGILQSVGDSRHPLIYLIVSSCINVVLDLLFIGGLGMGVGAAALATVISQFTSAILCMIHLLRTKEEYRLHISKIRFDGRVLGEIIRNGVPSGFQNSVISIANVFVQTNINAFGKMAMAGCGSYAKIEGFAFLPVTCFTMALTTFVSQNLGAKQYDRAKKGARFGILCSVIIAELIGFVIYAAAPTLIAAFNSDPQVVHYGVMQARTIALFYFLLAFSHCIAAVLRGSGHASIPMVVMLCVWCLFRVSYITVTVRLIPDIRVIFWAYPLTWSISSVIFLYLFLKGKWVYGFEKGGRR
;
A
#
# COMPACT_ATOMS: atom_id res chain seq x y z
N PHE A 1 -11.10 -27.28 3.70
CA PHE A 1 -11.57 -26.08 2.97
C PHE A 1 -13.11 -25.89 3.00
N CYS A 2 -13.85 -26.80 3.60
CA CYS A 2 -15.31 -26.87 3.51
C CYS A 2 -16.09 -26.53 4.79
N ILE A 3 -15.48 -25.83 5.76
CA ILE A 3 -16.16 -25.49 7.02
C ILE A 3 -16.14 -23.98 7.23
N MET A 4 -16.88 -23.26 6.42
CA MET A 4 -17.23 -21.86 6.69
C MET A 4 -18.52 -21.47 5.95
N SER A 5 -19.62 -22.17 6.22
CA SER A 5 -20.94 -21.75 5.79
C SER A 5 -21.72 -21.16 6.94
N ALA A 6 -22.46 -20.14 6.65
CA ALA A 6 -23.67 -19.65 7.32
C ALA A 6 -23.61 -18.64 8.48
N GLU A 7 -22.50 -18.05 8.87
CA GLU A 7 -22.61 -16.80 9.67
C GLU A 7 -22.35 -15.61 8.76
N SER A 8 -23.04 -14.51 8.94
CA SER A 8 -22.87 -13.28 8.14
C SER A 8 -21.43 -12.80 8.26
N LYS A 9 -20.81 -13.25 7.41
CA LYS A 9 -19.49 -13.85 7.31
C LYS A 9 -18.44 -12.80 7.26
N THR A 10 -18.80 -11.60 6.83
CA THR A 10 -17.92 -10.47 6.56
C THR A 10 -17.94 -9.43 7.68
N ARG A 11 -19.02 -9.32 8.47
CA ARG A 11 -19.09 -8.30 9.54
C ARG A 11 -18.09 -8.56 10.65
N MET A 12 -17.29 -7.55 10.94
CA MET A 12 -16.30 -7.58 12.01
C MET A 12 -16.86 -7.13 13.38
N THR A 13 -18.12 -6.76 13.42
CA THR A 13 -18.82 -6.32 14.63
C THR A 13 -19.34 -7.48 15.48
N GLU A 14 -19.26 -8.70 14.98
CA GLU A 14 -19.81 -9.91 15.61
C GLU A 14 -18.75 -11.01 15.70
N GLY A 15 -18.90 -11.92 16.64
CA GLY A 15 -18.02 -13.07 16.82
C GLY A 15 -16.70 -12.76 17.55
N SER A 16 -15.76 -13.71 17.54
CA SER A 16 -14.46 -13.57 18.20
C SER A 16 -13.59 -12.51 17.54
N ILE A 17 -13.07 -11.57 18.32
CA ILE A 17 -12.23 -10.46 17.86
C ILE A 17 -10.97 -10.98 17.16
N SER A 18 -10.22 -11.86 17.82
CA SER A 18 -8.96 -12.40 17.31
C SER A 18 -9.15 -13.18 16.02
N ARG A 19 -10.19 -14.05 15.99
CA ARG A 19 -10.51 -14.86 14.82
C ARG A 19 -10.87 -13.97 13.60
N LYS A 20 -11.67 -12.94 13.81
CA LYS A 20 -12.10 -12.02 12.73
C LYS A 20 -10.91 -11.24 12.14
N ILE A 21 -10.03 -10.71 12.97
CA ILE A 21 -8.85 -9.97 12.53
C ILE A 21 -7.88 -10.89 11.78
N ILE A 22 -7.55 -12.06 12.31
CA ILE A 22 -6.60 -13.00 11.71
C ILE A 22 -7.15 -13.55 10.37
N LEU A 23 -8.40 -14.01 10.35
CA LEU A 23 -9.02 -14.55 9.13
C LEU A 23 -9.18 -13.51 8.02
N PHE A 24 -9.25 -12.24 8.38
CA PHE A 24 -9.23 -11.15 7.40
C PHE A 24 -7.81 -10.83 6.95
N ALA A 25 -6.84 -10.84 7.85
CA ALA A 25 -5.44 -10.51 7.56
C ALA A 25 -4.74 -11.56 6.67
N ILE A 26 -5.04 -12.86 6.85
CA ILE A 26 -4.40 -13.93 6.08
C ILE A 26 -4.61 -13.79 4.56
N PRO A 27 -5.83 -13.60 4.02
CA PRO A 27 -6.01 -13.39 2.59
C PRO A 27 -5.33 -12.10 2.09
N LEU A 28 -5.28 -11.05 2.90
CA LEU A 28 -4.56 -9.83 2.57
C LEU A 28 -3.05 -10.09 2.45
N PHE A 29 -2.49 -10.85 3.38
CA PHE A 29 -1.09 -11.24 3.33
C PHE A 29 -0.78 -12.05 2.07
N LEU A 30 -1.57 -13.07 1.78
CA LEU A 30 -1.41 -13.89 0.59
C LEU A 30 -1.56 -13.04 -0.70
N GLY A 31 -2.51 -12.12 -0.74
CA GLY A 31 -2.70 -11.21 -1.86
C GLY A 31 -1.48 -10.32 -2.11
N ASN A 32 -0.98 -9.68 -1.07
CA ASN A 32 0.22 -8.85 -1.16
C ASN A 32 1.47 -9.66 -1.54
N LEU A 33 1.59 -10.88 -1.02
CA LEU A 33 2.67 -11.79 -1.37
C LEU A 33 2.60 -12.19 -2.86
N PHE A 34 1.43 -12.59 -3.35
CA PHE A 34 1.22 -12.89 -4.76
C PHE A 34 1.51 -11.68 -5.65
N GLN A 35 1.09 -10.50 -5.24
CA GLN A 35 1.39 -9.26 -5.97
C GLN A 35 2.89 -9.00 -6.06
N GLN A 36 3.62 -9.20 -4.98
CA GLN A 36 5.07 -9.06 -4.97
C GLN A 36 5.76 -10.10 -5.86
N LEU A 37 5.28 -11.34 -5.85
CA LEU A 37 5.82 -12.41 -6.68
C LEU A 37 5.58 -12.16 -8.17
N TYR A 38 4.37 -11.74 -8.56
CA TYR A 38 4.13 -11.49 -9.98
C TYR A 38 4.87 -10.26 -10.50
N ASN A 39 5.04 -9.20 -9.71
CA ASN A 39 5.88 -8.06 -10.08
C ASN A 39 7.33 -8.47 -10.30
N THR A 40 7.82 -9.42 -9.50
CA THR A 40 9.14 -10.00 -9.68
C THR A 40 9.21 -10.84 -10.95
N ALA A 41 8.20 -11.65 -11.22
CA ALA A 41 8.12 -12.47 -12.45
C ALA A 41 8.07 -11.59 -13.71
N ASP A 42 7.28 -10.54 -13.71
CA ASP A 42 7.21 -9.56 -14.80
C ASP A 42 8.58 -8.92 -15.09
N SER A 43 9.27 -8.48 -14.04
CA SER A 43 10.62 -7.93 -14.16
C SER A 43 11.64 -8.95 -14.72
N LEU A 44 11.55 -10.21 -14.32
CA LEU A 44 12.40 -11.29 -14.83
C LEU A 44 12.13 -11.59 -16.31
N ILE A 45 10.87 -11.61 -16.71
CA ILE A 45 10.47 -11.82 -18.11
C ILE A 45 10.99 -10.67 -18.98
N VAL A 46 10.74 -9.42 -18.58
CA VAL A 46 11.24 -8.25 -19.31
C VAL A 46 12.75 -8.24 -19.39
N GLY A 47 13.46 -8.50 -18.29
CA GLY A 47 14.91 -8.51 -18.24
C GLY A 47 15.55 -9.61 -19.10
N ASN A 48 14.99 -10.82 -19.09
CA ASN A 48 15.53 -11.95 -19.84
C ASN A 48 15.22 -11.89 -21.35
N PHE A 49 14.04 -11.42 -21.74
CA PHE A 49 13.63 -11.41 -23.15
C PHE A 49 13.92 -10.09 -23.87
N LEU A 50 13.85 -8.94 -23.18
CA LEU A 50 14.03 -7.63 -23.78
C LEU A 50 15.35 -6.93 -23.40
N GLY A 51 16.07 -7.46 -22.41
CA GLY A 51 17.38 -6.96 -21.99
C GLY A 51 17.34 -5.84 -20.95
N SER A 52 18.54 -5.33 -20.63
CA SER A 52 18.75 -4.39 -19.52
C SER A 52 18.11 -3.00 -19.73
N ASN A 53 18.08 -2.50 -20.96
CA ASN A 53 17.45 -1.20 -21.24
C ASN A 53 15.95 -1.24 -21.03
N ALA A 54 15.28 -2.31 -21.43
CA ALA A 54 13.86 -2.50 -21.21
C ALA A 54 13.55 -2.66 -19.72
N LEU A 55 14.37 -3.41 -18.98
CA LEU A 55 14.24 -3.53 -17.53
C LEU A 55 14.46 -2.18 -16.83
N ALA A 56 15.42 -1.39 -17.27
CA ALA A 56 15.65 -0.04 -16.76
C ALA A 56 14.45 0.89 -17.04
N ALA A 57 13.84 0.77 -18.22
CA ALA A 57 12.65 1.53 -18.58
C ALA A 57 11.45 1.23 -17.66
N VAL A 58 11.19 -0.05 -17.40
CA VAL A 58 10.14 -0.50 -16.49
C VAL A 58 10.43 -0.03 -15.06
N SER A 59 11.65 -0.20 -14.59
CA SER A 59 12.05 0.12 -13.22
C SER A 59 12.05 1.63 -12.96
N SER A 60 12.49 2.45 -13.89
CA SER A 60 12.50 3.91 -13.76
C SER A 60 11.09 4.50 -13.75
N SER A 61 10.19 3.95 -14.55
CA SER A 61 8.78 4.34 -14.59
C SER A 61 8.02 3.95 -13.31
N GLY A 62 8.47 2.89 -12.65
CA GLY A 62 7.82 2.33 -11.45
C GLY A 62 7.72 3.33 -10.29
N ASN A 63 8.74 4.14 -10.06
CA ASN A 63 8.72 5.14 -8.97
C ASN A 63 7.64 6.21 -9.18
N LEU A 64 7.47 6.67 -10.41
CA LEU A 64 6.44 7.67 -10.73
C LEU A 64 5.04 7.07 -10.67
N ILE A 65 4.88 5.87 -11.21
CA ILE A 65 3.63 5.10 -11.10
C ILE A 65 3.27 4.93 -9.62
N PHE A 66 4.24 4.53 -8.77
CA PHE A 66 4.02 4.34 -7.35
C PHE A 66 3.56 5.64 -6.64
N LEU A 67 4.14 6.78 -6.98
CA LEU A 67 3.76 8.08 -6.41
C LEU A 67 2.31 8.45 -6.76
N MET A 68 1.94 8.36 -8.05
CA MET A 68 0.61 8.70 -8.53
C MET A 68 -0.46 7.72 -8.02
N VAL A 69 -0.14 6.45 -8.07
CA VAL A 69 -0.99 5.35 -7.62
C VAL A 69 -1.17 5.39 -6.10
N GLY A 70 -0.10 5.70 -5.35
CA GLY A 70 -0.14 5.82 -3.89
C GLY A 70 -1.13 6.88 -3.42
N PHE A 71 -1.24 8.00 -4.13
CA PHE A 71 -2.23 9.02 -3.82
C PHE A 71 -3.67 8.53 -4.03
N ILE A 72 -3.95 7.89 -5.17
CA ILE A 72 -5.27 7.33 -5.47
C ILE A 72 -5.64 6.22 -4.49
N ASN A 73 -4.69 5.36 -4.14
CA ASN A 73 -4.90 4.31 -3.14
C ASN A 73 -5.22 4.90 -1.76
N GLY A 74 -4.59 6.01 -1.40
CA GLY A 74 -4.93 6.73 -0.17
C GLY A 74 -6.38 7.20 -0.15
N ILE A 75 -6.87 7.75 -1.27
CA ILE A 75 -8.27 8.16 -1.39
C ILE A 75 -9.21 6.94 -1.34
N ALA A 76 -8.87 5.86 -2.02
CA ALA A 76 -9.64 4.61 -1.95
C ALA A 76 -9.71 4.05 -0.52
N MET A 77 -8.61 4.14 0.22
CA MET A 77 -8.56 3.77 1.65
C MET A 77 -9.48 4.65 2.51
N GLY A 78 -9.50 5.97 2.25
CA GLY A 78 -10.42 6.88 2.92
C GLY A 78 -11.89 6.58 2.63
N ALA A 79 -12.20 6.26 1.37
CA ALA A 79 -13.52 5.78 0.99
C ALA A 79 -13.88 4.47 1.73
N GLY A 80 -12.90 3.57 1.88
CA GLY A 80 -13.04 2.34 2.65
C GLY A 80 -13.42 2.56 4.10
N VAL A 81 -12.86 3.57 4.75
CA VAL A 81 -13.22 3.96 6.13
C VAL A 81 -14.69 4.39 6.21
N VAL A 82 -15.15 5.21 5.27
CA VAL A 82 -16.54 5.68 5.23
C VAL A 82 -17.51 4.53 4.97
N ILE A 83 -17.21 3.65 4.03
CA ILE A 83 -18.02 2.47 3.72
C ILE A 83 -18.07 1.52 4.92
N ALA A 84 -16.93 1.20 5.53
CA ALA A 84 -16.86 0.33 6.70
C ALA A 84 -17.66 0.87 7.89
N ARG A 85 -17.60 2.18 8.12
CA ARG A 85 -18.39 2.85 9.14
C ARG A 85 -19.89 2.66 8.94
N TYR A 86 -20.40 2.94 7.75
CA TYR A 86 -21.82 2.80 7.46
C TYR A 86 -22.27 1.34 7.44
N TYR A 87 -21.41 0.44 6.99
CA TYR A 87 -21.67 -0.99 7.04
C TYR A 87 -21.76 -1.50 8.49
N GLY A 88 -20.83 -1.11 9.35
CA GLY A 88 -20.89 -1.43 10.77
C GLY A 88 -22.12 -0.82 11.48
N ALA A 89 -22.50 0.39 11.14
CA ALA A 89 -23.68 1.07 11.67
C ALA A 89 -25.01 0.49 11.17
N LYS A 90 -25.00 -0.46 10.25
CA LYS A 90 -26.20 -0.98 9.58
C LYS A 90 -27.04 0.11 8.89
N ASN A 91 -26.38 1.20 8.50
CA ASN A 91 -27.02 2.33 7.83
C ASN A 91 -27.02 2.09 6.31
N HIS A 92 -27.97 1.31 5.86
CA HIS A 92 -28.07 0.85 4.46
C HIS A 92 -28.13 2.02 3.46
N LYS A 93 -28.88 3.07 3.76
CA LYS A 93 -29.05 4.23 2.87
C LYS A 93 -27.71 4.95 2.61
N ASN A 94 -26.95 5.25 3.66
CA ASN A 94 -25.67 5.93 3.55
C ASN A 94 -24.57 4.99 3.03
N LEU A 95 -24.64 3.69 3.33
CA LEU A 95 -23.77 2.67 2.76
C LEU A 95 -23.89 2.64 1.23
N GLN A 96 -25.09 2.58 0.69
CA GLN A 96 -25.34 2.60 -0.74
C GLN A 96 -24.84 3.92 -1.38
N LYS A 97 -25.08 5.06 -0.77
CA LYS A 97 -24.52 6.34 -1.22
C LYS A 97 -22.99 6.33 -1.25
N ALA A 98 -22.36 5.81 -0.20
CA ALA A 98 -20.90 5.74 -0.09
C ALA A 98 -20.28 4.85 -1.18
N ILE A 99 -20.85 3.67 -1.42
CA ILE A 99 -20.39 2.75 -2.47
C ILE A 99 -20.51 3.39 -3.85
N HIS A 100 -21.67 3.93 -4.18
CA HIS A 100 -21.92 4.51 -5.51
C HIS A 100 -21.15 5.80 -5.76
N THR A 101 -20.97 6.64 -4.73
CA THR A 101 -20.11 7.84 -4.81
C THR A 101 -18.65 7.46 -5.00
N THR A 102 -18.18 6.42 -4.32
CA THR A 102 -16.81 5.90 -4.47
C THR A 102 -16.56 5.37 -5.88
N VAL A 103 -17.51 4.63 -6.43
CA VAL A 103 -17.42 4.13 -7.83
C VAL A 103 -17.44 5.29 -8.82
N ALA A 104 -18.32 6.28 -8.64
CA ALA A 104 -18.36 7.48 -9.49
C ALA A 104 -17.04 8.26 -9.42
N PHE A 105 -16.46 8.41 -8.24
CA PHE A 105 -15.14 9.01 -8.06
C PHE A 105 -14.05 8.21 -8.80
N GLY A 106 -14.06 6.89 -8.67
CA GLY A 106 -13.11 6.01 -9.35
C GLY A 106 -13.18 6.13 -10.88
N LEU A 107 -14.38 6.19 -11.44
CA LEU A 107 -14.58 6.41 -12.88
C LEU A 107 -14.05 7.77 -13.32
N ALA A 108 -14.38 8.83 -12.62
CA ALA A 108 -13.91 10.18 -12.94
C ALA A 108 -12.38 10.29 -12.83
N ALA A 109 -11.80 9.80 -11.73
CA ALA A 109 -10.36 9.78 -11.50
C ALA A 109 -9.63 8.89 -12.51
N GLY A 110 -10.21 7.74 -12.87
CA GLY A 110 -9.66 6.82 -13.85
C GLY A 110 -9.57 7.43 -15.24
N VAL A 111 -10.62 8.07 -15.70
CA VAL A 111 -10.64 8.78 -16.99
C VAL A 111 -9.67 9.96 -16.97
N ALA A 112 -9.69 10.77 -15.92
CA ALA A 112 -8.79 11.92 -15.78
C ALA A 112 -7.32 11.48 -15.79
N LEU A 113 -6.97 10.45 -15.02
CA LEU A 113 -5.59 9.95 -14.97
C LEU A 113 -5.15 9.31 -16.29
N THR A 114 -6.04 8.64 -17.00
CA THR A 114 -5.76 8.12 -18.35
C THR A 114 -5.37 9.25 -19.29
N VAL A 115 -6.18 10.30 -19.38
CA VAL A 115 -5.93 11.43 -20.29
C VAL A 115 -4.67 12.20 -19.88
N ILE A 116 -4.57 12.57 -18.62
CA ILE A 116 -3.43 13.36 -18.09
C ILE A 116 -2.14 12.55 -18.18
N GLY A 117 -2.16 11.28 -17.77
CA GLY A 117 -0.99 10.41 -17.79
C GLY A 117 -0.44 10.19 -19.19
N MET A 118 -1.29 9.92 -20.17
CA MET A 118 -0.88 9.75 -21.56
C MET A 118 -0.28 11.03 -22.16
N TYR A 119 -0.87 12.19 -21.86
CA TYR A 119 -0.39 13.47 -22.36
C TYR A 119 0.92 13.91 -21.71
N LEU A 120 1.05 13.74 -20.40
CA LEU A 120 2.21 14.20 -19.63
C LEU A 120 3.36 13.19 -19.58
N ALA A 121 3.17 11.94 -19.99
CA ALA A 121 4.17 10.88 -19.89
C ALA A 121 5.55 11.29 -20.46
N PRO A 122 5.69 11.78 -21.70
CA PRO A 122 7.00 12.17 -22.23
C PRO A 122 7.64 13.31 -21.44
N LYS A 123 6.85 14.31 -21.05
CA LYS A 123 7.33 15.49 -20.33
C LYS A 123 7.86 15.14 -18.94
N ILE A 124 7.12 14.30 -18.21
CA ILE A 124 7.51 13.90 -16.87
C ILE A 124 8.78 13.07 -16.89
N LEU A 125 8.92 12.11 -17.81
CA LEU A 125 10.11 11.28 -17.93
C LEU A 125 11.35 12.09 -18.31
N VAL A 126 11.22 13.10 -19.17
CA VAL A 126 12.31 14.02 -19.46
C VAL A 126 12.71 14.84 -18.24
N LEU A 127 11.74 15.35 -17.47
CA LEU A 127 11.99 16.11 -16.24
C LEU A 127 12.64 15.25 -15.15
N MET A 128 12.38 13.93 -15.15
CA MET A 128 13.04 12.99 -14.24
C MET A 128 14.48 12.65 -14.61
N GLY A 129 14.99 13.20 -15.73
CA GLY A 129 16.35 12.93 -16.18
C GLY A 129 16.55 11.52 -16.73
N THR A 130 15.51 10.90 -17.30
CA THR A 130 15.63 9.59 -17.92
C THR A 130 16.68 9.61 -19.04
N PRO A 131 17.67 8.66 -19.04
CA PRO A 131 18.68 8.61 -20.08
C PRO A 131 18.08 8.50 -21.49
N SER A 132 18.73 9.15 -22.47
CA SER A 132 18.21 9.25 -23.85
C SER A 132 18.10 7.90 -24.57
N ASP A 133 18.89 6.93 -24.20
CA ASP A 133 18.88 5.56 -24.72
C ASP A 133 17.72 4.72 -24.17
N VAL A 134 17.24 5.05 -22.96
CA VAL A 134 16.14 4.35 -22.28
C VAL A 134 14.79 5.10 -22.49
N LEU A 135 14.84 6.39 -22.78
CA LEU A 135 13.65 7.28 -22.86
C LEU A 135 12.55 6.76 -23.79
N PRO A 136 12.82 6.31 -25.04
CA PRO A 136 11.76 5.82 -25.92
C PRO A 136 10.98 4.64 -25.34
N GLN A 137 11.67 3.67 -24.76
CA GLN A 137 11.04 2.51 -24.12
C GLN A 137 10.28 2.89 -22.85
N SER A 138 10.82 3.82 -22.07
CA SER A 138 10.14 4.36 -20.89
C SER A 138 8.84 5.07 -21.25
N VAL A 139 8.83 5.87 -22.30
CA VAL A 139 7.64 6.57 -22.82
C VAL A 139 6.61 5.56 -23.31
N GLU A 140 7.02 4.55 -24.07
CA GLU A 140 6.13 3.49 -24.57
C GLU A 140 5.47 2.74 -23.42
N TYR A 141 6.25 2.26 -22.46
CA TYR A 141 5.75 1.55 -21.28
C TYR A 141 4.79 2.42 -20.46
N PHE A 142 5.19 3.64 -20.16
CA PHE A 142 4.44 4.56 -19.32
C PHE A 142 3.11 4.97 -19.96
N ARG A 143 3.12 5.32 -21.26
CA ARG A 143 1.88 5.64 -21.99
C ARG A 143 0.91 4.47 -22.03
N THR A 144 1.40 3.28 -22.34
CA THR A 144 0.57 2.07 -22.37
C THR A 144 -0.02 1.79 -20.99
N TYR A 145 0.79 1.92 -19.93
CA TYR A 145 0.34 1.74 -18.56
C TYR A 145 -0.77 2.73 -18.20
N PHE A 146 -0.57 4.02 -18.49
CA PHE A 146 -1.56 5.06 -18.18
C PHE A 146 -2.80 5.01 -19.08
N ALA A 147 -2.71 4.47 -20.29
CA ALA A 147 -3.89 4.15 -21.08
C ALA A 147 -4.85 3.19 -20.37
N GLY A 148 -4.32 2.31 -19.52
CA GLY A 148 -5.08 1.38 -18.71
C GLY A 148 -5.38 1.85 -17.28
N SER A 149 -5.13 3.11 -16.92
CA SER A 149 -5.31 3.63 -15.56
C SER A 149 -6.71 3.45 -15.01
N LEU A 150 -7.72 3.53 -15.88
CA LEU A 150 -9.12 3.29 -15.50
C LEU A 150 -9.29 1.89 -14.87
N GLY A 151 -8.75 0.84 -15.50
CA GLY A 151 -8.83 -0.53 -15.00
C GLY A 151 -8.12 -0.69 -13.66
N PHE A 152 -6.94 -0.11 -13.52
CA PHE A 152 -6.17 -0.10 -12.28
C PHE A 152 -6.93 0.58 -11.13
N ILE A 153 -7.44 1.80 -11.37
CA ILE A 153 -8.17 2.57 -10.35
C ILE A 153 -9.46 1.84 -9.98
N MET A 154 -10.23 1.37 -10.95
CA MET A 154 -11.48 0.65 -10.69
C MET A 154 -11.24 -0.65 -9.92
N TYR A 155 -10.18 -1.38 -10.22
CA TYR A 155 -9.79 -2.55 -9.43
C TYR A 155 -9.54 -2.19 -7.96
N ASN A 156 -8.74 -1.15 -7.70
CA ASN A 156 -8.45 -0.72 -6.31
C ASN A 156 -9.71 -0.21 -5.59
N ILE A 157 -10.59 0.48 -6.28
CA ILE A 157 -11.89 0.92 -5.73
C ILE A 157 -12.77 -0.28 -5.36
N PHE A 158 -12.94 -1.25 -6.24
CA PHE A 158 -13.76 -2.43 -5.96
C PHE A 158 -13.17 -3.31 -4.86
N VAL A 159 -11.86 -3.49 -4.85
CA VAL A 159 -11.16 -4.18 -3.77
C VAL A 159 -11.34 -3.43 -2.44
N GLY A 160 -11.20 -2.11 -2.45
CA GLY A 160 -11.43 -1.28 -1.27
C GLY A 160 -12.85 -1.41 -0.72
N ILE A 161 -13.87 -1.48 -1.58
CA ILE A 161 -15.26 -1.72 -1.18
C ILE A 161 -15.41 -3.10 -0.53
N LEU A 162 -14.90 -4.16 -1.16
CA LEU A 162 -14.98 -5.52 -0.61
C LEU A 162 -14.25 -5.65 0.72
N GLN A 163 -13.05 -5.09 0.83
CA GLN A 163 -12.28 -5.10 2.09
C GLN A 163 -12.97 -4.30 3.20
N SER A 164 -13.63 -3.22 2.87
CA SER A 164 -14.36 -2.37 3.83
C SER A 164 -15.54 -3.09 4.49
N VAL A 165 -16.16 -4.00 3.75
CA VAL A 165 -17.24 -4.85 4.27
C VAL A 165 -16.73 -6.15 4.89
N GLY A 166 -15.41 -6.33 4.98
CA GLY A 166 -14.77 -7.47 5.62
C GLY A 166 -14.51 -8.67 4.70
N ASP A 167 -14.67 -8.50 3.40
CA ASP A 167 -14.37 -9.54 2.41
C ASP A 167 -12.96 -9.36 1.84
N SER A 168 -12.02 -10.14 2.32
CA SER A 168 -10.64 -10.19 1.81
C SER A 168 -10.37 -11.40 0.91
N ARG A 169 -11.29 -12.36 0.83
CA ARG A 169 -11.11 -13.62 0.09
C ARG A 169 -11.34 -13.45 -1.40
N HIS A 170 -12.41 -12.80 -1.80
CA HIS A 170 -12.72 -12.60 -3.21
C HIS A 170 -11.67 -11.71 -3.90
N PRO A 171 -11.22 -10.60 -3.31
CA PRO A 171 -10.07 -9.85 -3.86
C PRO A 171 -8.83 -10.71 -4.09
N LEU A 172 -8.50 -11.61 -3.15
CA LEU A 172 -7.38 -12.54 -3.30
C LEU A 172 -7.56 -13.47 -4.52
N ILE A 173 -8.73 -14.06 -4.66
CA ILE A 173 -9.01 -14.99 -5.78
C ILE A 173 -8.87 -14.25 -7.12
N TYR A 174 -9.43 -13.06 -7.22
CA TYR A 174 -9.37 -12.26 -8.46
C TYR A 174 -7.96 -11.76 -8.75
N LEU A 175 -7.19 -11.45 -7.73
CA LEU A 175 -5.77 -11.11 -7.88
C LEU A 175 -4.97 -12.30 -8.40
N ILE A 176 -5.18 -13.51 -7.87
CA ILE A 176 -4.51 -14.73 -8.35
C ILE A 176 -4.83 -14.97 -9.82
N VAL A 177 -6.11 -14.90 -10.21
CA VAL A 177 -6.53 -15.07 -11.60
C VAL A 177 -5.85 -14.03 -12.50
N SER A 178 -5.88 -12.76 -12.12
CA SER A 178 -5.27 -11.71 -12.93
C SER A 178 -3.74 -11.81 -12.98
N SER A 179 -3.09 -12.26 -11.92
CA SER A 179 -1.64 -12.49 -11.89
C SER A 179 -1.24 -13.62 -12.83
N CYS A 180 -2.00 -14.72 -12.87
CA CYS A 180 -1.79 -15.80 -13.83
C CYS A 180 -1.96 -15.32 -15.27
N ILE A 181 -2.99 -14.52 -15.54
CA ILE A 181 -3.22 -13.91 -16.87
C ILE A 181 -2.06 -12.99 -17.24
N ASN A 182 -1.59 -12.17 -16.32
CA ASN A 182 -0.46 -11.28 -16.55
C ASN A 182 0.79 -12.05 -16.97
N VAL A 183 1.18 -13.07 -16.22
CA VAL A 183 2.37 -13.89 -16.52
C VAL A 183 2.23 -14.61 -17.86
N VAL A 184 1.07 -15.20 -18.13
CA VAL A 184 0.81 -15.89 -19.40
C VAL A 184 0.88 -14.92 -20.58
N LEU A 185 0.30 -13.72 -20.45
CA LEU A 185 0.34 -12.70 -21.49
C LEU A 185 1.74 -12.12 -21.70
N ASP A 186 2.52 -11.94 -20.64
CA ASP A 186 3.93 -11.52 -20.75
C ASP A 186 4.75 -12.55 -21.53
N LEU A 187 4.61 -13.82 -21.19
CA LEU A 187 5.31 -14.91 -21.92
C LEU A 187 4.84 -15.01 -23.38
N LEU A 188 3.56 -14.82 -23.63
CA LEU A 188 3.01 -14.86 -24.99
C LEU A 188 3.46 -13.66 -25.82
N PHE A 189 3.28 -12.43 -25.31
CA PHE A 189 3.57 -11.21 -26.06
C PHE A 189 5.06 -10.95 -26.23
N ILE A 190 5.83 -11.11 -25.17
CA ILE A 190 7.27 -10.83 -25.17
C ILE A 190 8.06 -12.05 -25.62
N GLY A 191 7.82 -13.22 -25.02
CA GLY A 191 8.55 -14.44 -25.32
C GLY A 191 8.12 -15.12 -26.62
N GLY A 192 6.82 -15.16 -26.92
CA GLY A 192 6.28 -15.83 -28.10
C GLY A 192 6.19 -14.96 -29.34
N LEU A 193 5.65 -13.77 -29.23
CA LEU A 193 5.42 -12.85 -30.35
C LEU A 193 6.55 -11.83 -30.55
N GLY A 194 7.52 -11.75 -29.65
CA GLY A 194 8.66 -10.85 -29.75
C GLY A 194 8.28 -9.37 -29.69
N MET A 195 7.18 -9.03 -29.00
CA MET A 195 6.73 -7.65 -28.83
C MET A 195 7.66 -6.89 -27.88
N GLY A 196 7.69 -5.55 -28.00
CA GLY A 196 8.53 -4.68 -27.19
C GLY A 196 8.03 -4.49 -25.74
N VAL A 197 8.69 -3.56 -25.03
CA VAL A 197 8.40 -3.26 -23.61
C VAL A 197 6.95 -2.79 -23.37
N GLY A 198 6.32 -2.14 -24.33
CA GLY A 198 4.91 -1.76 -24.28
C GLY A 198 3.96 -2.95 -24.10
N ALA A 199 4.38 -4.14 -24.55
CA ALA A 199 3.61 -5.36 -24.36
C ALA A 199 3.56 -5.82 -22.89
N ALA A 200 4.59 -5.58 -22.10
CA ALA A 200 4.58 -5.81 -20.65
C ALA A 200 3.54 -4.91 -19.97
N ALA A 201 3.51 -3.63 -20.33
CA ALA A 201 2.48 -2.71 -19.85
C ALA A 201 1.07 -3.14 -20.29
N LEU A 202 0.92 -3.58 -21.56
CA LEU A 202 -0.36 -4.06 -22.09
C LEU A 202 -0.85 -5.31 -21.33
N ALA A 203 0.02 -6.27 -21.05
CA ALA A 203 -0.31 -7.45 -20.26
C ALA A 203 -0.79 -7.08 -18.85
N THR A 204 -0.12 -6.13 -18.21
CA THR A 204 -0.53 -5.58 -16.91
C THR A 204 -1.90 -4.91 -17.00
N VAL A 205 -2.15 -4.09 -18.01
CA VAL A 205 -3.43 -3.42 -18.23
C VAL A 205 -4.55 -4.43 -18.41
N ILE A 206 -4.38 -5.43 -19.26
CA ILE A 206 -5.39 -6.50 -19.50
C ILE A 206 -5.68 -7.24 -18.19
N SER A 207 -4.67 -7.60 -17.41
CA SER A 207 -4.86 -8.29 -16.13
C SER A 207 -5.59 -7.43 -15.11
N GLN A 208 -5.30 -6.13 -15.05
CA GLN A 208 -5.97 -5.17 -14.16
C GLN A 208 -7.46 -5.00 -14.54
N PHE A 209 -7.76 -4.85 -15.82
CA PHE A 209 -9.15 -4.81 -16.28
C PHE A 209 -9.89 -6.11 -15.98
N THR A 210 -9.24 -7.26 -16.15
CA THR A 210 -9.83 -8.55 -15.82
C THR A 210 -10.21 -8.63 -14.35
N SER A 211 -9.32 -8.28 -13.44
CA SER A 211 -9.62 -8.27 -12.01
C SER A 211 -10.67 -7.23 -11.64
N ALA A 212 -10.65 -6.03 -12.24
CA ALA A 212 -11.69 -5.02 -12.04
C ALA A 212 -13.07 -5.52 -12.47
N ILE A 213 -13.17 -6.17 -13.63
CA ILE A 213 -14.41 -6.73 -14.14
C ILE A 213 -14.92 -7.87 -13.24
N LEU A 214 -14.04 -8.76 -12.77
CA LEU A 214 -14.40 -9.83 -11.84
C LEU A 214 -14.94 -9.28 -10.52
N CYS A 215 -14.28 -8.29 -9.95
CA CYS A 215 -14.77 -7.61 -8.73
C CYS A 215 -16.11 -6.91 -8.98
N MET A 216 -16.27 -6.24 -10.12
CA MET A 216 -17.51 -5.57 -10.49
C MET A 216 -18.66 -6.57 -10.62
N ILE A 217 -18.45 -7.70 -11.30
CA ILE A 217 -19.47 -8.77 -11.45
C ILE A 217 -19.86 -9.30 -10.08
N HIS A 218 -18.89 -9.49 -9.18
CA HIS A 218 -19.15 -9.91 -7.81
C HIS A 218 -20.08 -8.93 -7.09
N LEU A 219 -19.75 -7.63 -7.13
CA LEU A 219 -20.54 -6.57 -6.50
C LEU A 219 -21.94 -6.41 -7.11
N LEU A 220 -22.09 -6.64 -8.41
CA LEU A 220 -23.39 -6.59 -9.09
C LEU A 220 -24.29 -7.79 -8.76
N ARG A 221 -23.70 -8.96 -8.54
CA ARG A 221 -24.42 -10.22 -8.33
C ARG A 221 -24.66 -10.56 -6.86
N THR A 222 -23.94 -9.95 -5.94
CA THR A 222 -24.14 -10.20 -4.50
C THR A 222 -25.57 -9.87 -4.07
N LYS A 223 -26.07 -10.62 -3.10
CA LYS A 223 -27.37 -10.36 -2.46
C LYS A 223 -27.26 -9.53 -1.18
N GLU A 224 -26.02 -9.20 -0.81
CA GLU A 224 -25.70 -8.47 0.41
C GLU A 224 -26.05 -6.98 0.32
N GLU A 225 -26.05 -6.29 1.44
CA GLU A 225 -26.38 -4.87 1.55
C GLU A 225 -25.47 -3.95 0.73
N TYR A 226 -24.27 -4.41 0.40
CA TYR A 226 -23.28 -3.66 -0.39
C TYR A 226 -23.37 -3.92 -1.90
N ARG A 227 -24.49 -4.47 -2.39
CA ARG A 227 -24.71 -4.68 -3.82
C ARG A 227 -24.59 -3.39 -4.61
N LEU A 228 -23.82 -3.43 -5.69
CA LEU A 228 -23.69 -2.34 -6.63
C LEU A 228 -24.87 -2.31 -7.62
N HIS A 229 -25.39 -1.13 -7.89
CA HIS A 229 -26.42 -0.90 -8.89
C HIS A 229 -25.92 0.16 -9.87
N ILE A 230 -25.73 -0.19 -11.13
CA ILE A 230 -25.17 0.71 -12.16
C ILE A 230 -26.01 2.00 -12.28
N SER A 231 -27.33 1.88 -12.21
CA SER A 231 -28.25 3.01 -12.32
C SER A 231 -28.17 4.02 -11.17
N LYS A 232 -27.55 3.64 -10.04
CA LYS A 232 -27.42 4.47 -8.85
C LYS A 232 -26.04 5.14 -8.73
N ILE A 233 -25.14 4.89 -9.69
CA ILE A 233 -23.80 5.49 -9.68
C ILE A 233 -23.96 6.99 -9.92
N ARG A 234 -23.70 7.76 -8.87
CA ARG A 234 -23.76 9.23 -8.87
C ARG A 234 -22.97 9.81 -7.69
N PHE A 235 -22.60 11.05 -7.80
CA PHE A 235 -21.98 11.77 -6.69
C PHE A 235 -23.04 12.20 -5.67
N ASP A 236 -22.77 11.94 -4.39
CA ASP A 236 -23.46 12.56 -3.26
C ASP A 236 -22.44 13.51 -2.59
N GLY A 237 -22.73 14.82 -2.62
CA GLY A 237 -21.76 15.83 -2.19
C GLY A 237 -21.34 15.71 -0.72
N ARG A 238 -22.26 15.27 0.16
CA ARG A 238 -21.95 15.07 1.57
C ARG A 238 -21.01 13.90 1.77
N VAL A 239 -21.32 12.77 1.14
CA VAL A 239 -20.54 11.55 1.26
C VAL A 239 -19.18 11.72 0.56
N LEU A 240 -19.14 12.40 -0.57
CA LEU A 240 -17.88 12.75 -1.24
C LEU A 240 -16.99 13.59 -0.33
N GLY A 241 -17.55 14.55 0.40
CA GLY A 241 -16.83 15.34 1.39
C GLY A 241 -16.22 14.49 2.51
N GLU A 242 -16.95 13.49 3.00
CA GLU A 242 -16.44 12.52 3.99
C GLU A 242 -15.29 11.66 3.42
N ILE A 243 -15.43 11.20 2.17
CA ILE A 243 -14.40 10.42 1.47
C ILE A 243 -13.13 11.25 1.29
N ILE A 244 -13.25 12.48 0.81
CA ILE A 244 -12.11 13.39 0.61
C ILE A 244 -11.42 13.71 1.93
N ARG A 245 -12.18 13.99 2.99
CA ARG A 245 -11.66 14.30 4.32
C ARG A 245 -10.81 13.17 4.92
N ASN A 246 -11.14 11.93 4.62
CA ASN A 246 -10.38 10.76 5.08
C ASN A 246 -9.31 10.31 4.07
N GLY A 247 -9.58 10.46 2.78
CA GLY A 247 -8.74 9.93 1.71
C GLY A 247 -7.58 10.84 1.33
N VAL A 248 -7.81 12.14 1.21
CA VAL A 248 -6.74 13.08 0.82
C VAL A 248 -5.59 13.09 1.81
N PRO A 249 -5.82 13.14 3.14
CA PRO A 249 -4.72 13.01 4.10
C PRO A 249 -3.93 11.71 3.96
N SER A 250 -4.62 10.59 3.72
CA SER A 250 -3.96 9.29 3.56
C SER A 250 -3.15 9.22 2.26
N GLY A 251 -3.68 9.75 1.17
CA GLY A 251 -2.97 9.84 -0.11
C GLY A 251 -1.75 10.75 -0.03
N PHE A 252 -1.90 11.91 0.58
CA PHE A 252 -0.82 12.86 0.81
C PHE A 252 0.29 12.24 1.68
N GLN A 253 -0.08 11.56 2.76
CA GLN A 253 0.87 10.84 3.62
C GLN A 253 1.73 9.85 2.83
N ASN A 254 1.11 9.01 2.00
CA ASN A 254 1.83 8.02 1.19
C ASN A 254 2.80 8.70 0.21
N SER A 255 2.37 9.75 -0.47
CA SER A 255 3.20 10.49 -1.42
C SER A 255 4.41 11.15 -0.74
N VAL A 256 4.20 11.78 0.40
CA VAL A 256 5.29 12.48 1.14
C VAL A 256 6.30 11.49 1.71
N ILE A 257 5.86 10.35 2.23
CA ILE A 257 6.76 9.28 2.68
C ILE A 257 7.61 8.77 1.52
N SER A 258 7.03 8.60 0.34
CA SER A 258 7.77 8.17 -0.85
C SER A 258 8.84 9.18 -1.25
N ILE A 259 8.54 10.48 -1.22
CA ILE A 259 9.51 11.55 -1.48
C ILE A 259 10.65 11.53 -0.45
N ALA A 260 10.33 11.37 0.83
CA ALA A 260 11.34 11.27 1.89
C ALA A 260 12.28 10.07 1.69
N ASN A 261 11.74 8.93 1.25
CA ASN A 261 12.55 7.75 0.94
C ASN A 261 13.48 7.97 -0.27
N VAL A 262 13.05 8.73 -1.29
CA VAL A 262 13.92 9.13 -2.40
C VAL A 262 15.07 10.00 -1.90
N PHE A 263 14.81 10.94 -0.98
CA PHE A 263 15.85 11.75 -0.36
C PHE A 263 16.86 10.91 0.41
N VAL A 264 16.41 9.95 1.20
CA VAL A 264 17.28 9.01 1.92
C VAL A 264 18.15 8.22 0.93
N GLN A 265 17.56 7.70 -0.13
CA GLN A 265 18.28 6.95 -1.16
C GLN A 265 19.35 7.80 -1.85
N THR A 266 19.07 9.07 -2.13
CA THR A 266 20.05 9.99 -2.71
C THR A 266 21.28 10.15 -1.81
N ASN A 267 21.09 10.25 -0.50
CA ASN A 267 22.19 10.31 0.47
C ASN A 267 22.97 8.98 0.55
N ILE A 268 22.31 7.85 0.46
CA ILE A 268 22.97 6.52 0.39
C ILE A 268 23.82 6.43 -0.88
N ASN A 269 23.31 6.86 -2.01
CA ASN A 269 24.01 6.79 -3.30
C ASN A 269 25.31 7.62 -3.29
N ALA A 270 25.39 8.67 -2.48
CA ALA A 270 26.62 9.46 -2.31
C ALA A 270 27.79 8.66 -1.71
N PHE A 271 27.54 7.53 -1.05
CA PHE A 271 28.56 6.64 -0.50
C PHE A 271 29.11 5.62 -1.52
N GLY A 272 28.62 5.64 -2.75
CA GLY A 272 29.15 4.85 -3.86
C GLY A 272 28.29 3.66 -4.28
N LYS A 273 28.72 2.99 -5.35
CA LYS A 273 27.99 1.88 -5.97
C LYS A 273 27.76 0.69 -5.05
N MET A 274 28.76 0.35 -4.22
CA MET A 274 28.69 -0.80 -3.32
C MET A 274 27.66 -0.56 -2.20
N ALA A 275 27.61 0.63 -1.64
CA ALA A 275 26.61 1.05 -0.67
C ALA A 275 25.20 1.02 -1.29
N MET A 276 25.06 1.58 -2.49
CA MET A 276 23.80 1.57 -3.22
C MET A 276 23.29 0.16 -3.49
N ALA A 277 24.15 -0.74 -3.93
CA ALA A 277 23.80 -2.13 -4.21
C ALA A 277 23.45 -2.90 -2.93
N GLY A 278 24.19 -2.71 -1.85
CA GLY A 278 23.94 -3.35 -0.56
C GLY A 278 22.63 -2.90 0.07
N CYS A 279 22.38 -1.61 0.11
CA CYS A 279 21.11 -1.06 0.60
C CYS A 279 19.93 -1.44 -0.31
N GLY A 280 20.13 -1.53 -1.61
CA GLY A 280 19.13 -2.03 -2.55
C GLY A 280 18.76 -3.50 -2.31
N SER A 281 19.72 -4.34 -2.00
CA SER A 281 19.49 -5.74 -1.63
C SER A 281 18.70 -5.85 -0.32
N TYR A 282 19.06 -5.07 0.68
CA TYR A 282 18.30 -4.99 1.93
C TYR A 282 16.88 -4.49 1.71
N ALA A 283 16.67 -3.49 0.87
CA ALA A 283 15.33 -2.96 0.59
C ALA A 283 14.38 -4.02 0.01
N LYS A 284 14.88 -4.95 -0.78
CA LYS A 284 14.10 -6.10 -1.28
C LYS A 284 13.66 -7.02 -0.15
N ILE A 285 14.57 -7.31 0.78
CA ILE A 285 14.26 -8.13 1.97
C ILE A 285 13.24 -7.41 2.86
N GLU A 286 13.44 -6.13 3.12
CA GLU A 286 12.53 -5.30 3.90
C GLU A 286 11.13 -5.24 3.28
N GLY A 287 11.01 -5.19 1.97
CA GLY A 287 9.73 -5.22 1.26
C GLY A 287 8.90 -6.47 1.61
N PHE A 288 9.52 -7.63 1.71
CA PHE A 288 8.85 -8.85 2.19
C PHE A 288 8.54 -8.81 3.68
N ALA A 289 9.47 -8.31 4.49
CA ALA A 289 9.31 -8.20 5.93
C ALA A 289 8.15 -7.26 6.33
N PHE A 290 7.85 -6.28 5.49
CA PHE A 290 6.80 -5.29 5.73
C PHE A 290 5.39 -5.80 5.42
N LEU A 291 5.23 -6.89 4.66
CA LEU A 291 3.93 -7.42 4.26
C LEU A 291 2.99 -7.73 5.44
N PRO A 292 3.41 -8.41 6.51
CA PRO A 292 2.54 -8.66 7.66
C PRO A 292 2.07 -7.37 8.33
N VAL A 293 2.94 -6.36 8.46
CA VAL A 293 2.59 -5.06 9.03
C VAL A 293 1.48 -4.40 8.20
N THR A 294 1.63 -4.37 6.89
CA THR A 294 0.62 -3.82 5.97
C THR A 294 -0.72 -4.53 6.11
N CYS A 295 -0.72 -5.85 6.25
CA CYS A 295 -1.96 -6.63 6.41
C CYS A 295 -2.68 -6.31 7.71
N PHE A 296 -1.96 -6.19 8.81
CA PHE A 296 -2.55 -5.80 10.09
C PHE A 296 -3.05 -4.34 10.08
N THR A 297 -2.36 -3.43 9.41
CA THR A 297 -2.85 -2.05 9.27
C THR A 297 -4.16 -1.98 8.51
N MET A 298 -4.30 -2.73 7.43
CA MET A 298 -5.54 -2.82 6.68
C MET A 298 -6.66 -3.47 7.51
N ALA A 299 -6.36 -4.57 8.19
CA ALA A 299 -7.31 -5.26 9.05
C ALA A 299 -7.80 -4.37 10.20
N LEU A 300 -6.89 -3.65 10.85
CA LEU A 300 -7.23 -2.72 11.94
C LEU A 300 -8.06 -1.54 11.46
N THR A 301 -7.72 -0.95 10.31
CA THR A 301 -8.51 0.14 9.73
C THR A 301 -9.97 -0.29 9.52
N THR A 302 -10.19 -1.44 8.91
CA THR A 302 -11.54 -1.96 8.65
C THR A 302 -12.25 -2.37 9.94
N PHE A 303 -11.56 -3.09 10.83
CA PHE A 303 -12.13 -3.55 12.10
C PHE A 303 -12.58 -2.37 12.98
N VAL A 304 -11.72 -1.38 13.15
CA VAL A 304 -12.01 -0.18 13.96
C VAL A 304 -13.14 0.62 13.33
N SER A 305 -13.12 0.85 12.03
CA SER A 305 -14.17 1.61 11.32
C SER A 305 -15.54 0.97 11.48
N GLN A 306 -15.65 -0.35 11.30
CA GLN A 306 -16.92 -1.07 11.44
C GLN A 306 -17.43 -1.05 12.90
N ASN A 307 -16.56 -1.31 13.87
CA ASN A 307 -16.95 -1.36 15.28
C ASN A 307 -17.32 0.01 15.84
N LEU A 308 -16.60 1.06 15.45
CA LEU A 308 -16.96 2.44 15.83
C LEU A 308 -18.25 2.91 15.14
N GLY A 309 -18.49 2.49 13.91
CA GLY A 309 -19.75 2.70 13.22
C GLY A 309 -20.93 2.06 13.96
N ALA A 310 -20.73 0.86 14.50
CA ALA A 310 -21.69 0.14 15.34
C ALA A 310 -21.74 0.62 16.79
N LYS A 311 -20.99 1.65 17.17
CA LYS A 311 -20.83 2.16 18.54
C LYS A 311 -20.35 1.12 19.54
N GLN A 312 -19.63 0.11 19.09
CA GLN A 312 -18.99 -0.92 19.91
C GLN A 312 -17.58 -0.51 20.33
N TYR A 313 -17.48 0.52 21.16
CA TYR A 313 -16.20 1.14 21.54
C TYR A 313 -15.24 0.21 22.25
N ASP A 314 -15.72 -0.61 23.19
CA ASP A 314 -14.88 -1.57 23.92
C ASP A 314 -14.35 -2.67 23.01
N ARG A 315 -15.16 -3.12 22.06
CA ARG A 315 -14.74 -4.09 21.06
C ARG A 315 -13.68 -3.50 20.13
N ALA A 316 -13.84 -2.25 19.71
CA ALA A 316 -12.84 -1.54 18.91
C ALA A 316 -11.50 -1.41 19.65
N LYS A 317 -11.52 -1.04 20.94
CA LYS A 317 -10.32 -0.95 21.79
C LYS A 317 -9.61 -2.30 21.94
N LYS A 318 -10.36 -3.36 22.23
CA LYS A 318 -9.82 -4.72 22.38
C LYS A 318 -9.19 -5.21 21.07
N GLY A 319 -9.87 -5.02 19.95
CA GLY A 319 -9.36 -5.38 18.63
C GLY A 319 -8.13 -4.59 18.22
N ALA A 320 -8.11 -3.29 18.50
CA ALA A 320 -6.94 -2.46 18.26
C ALA A 320 -5.72 -2.95 19.04
N ARG A 321 -5.86 -3.22 20.34
CA ARG A 321 -4.78 -3.76 21.18
C ARG A 321 -4.29 -5.11 20.68
N PHE A 322 -5.20 -6.01 20.34
CA PHE A 322 -4.87 -7.32 19.81
C PHE A 322 -4.10 -7.23 18.49
N GLY A 323 -4.59 -6.46 17.52
CA GLY A 323 -3.96 -6.33 16.22
C GLY A 323 -2.59 -5.62 16.28
N ILE A 324 -2.44 -4.60 17.13
CA ILE A 324 -1.16 -3.95 17.40
C ILE A 324 -0.16 -4.94 17.98
N LEU A 325 -0.57 -5.70 19.00
CA LEU A 325 0.30 -6.68 19.64
C LEU A 325 0.76 -7.78 18.69
N CYS A 326 -0.16 -8.34 17.91
CA CYS A 326 0.17 -9.35 16.91
C CYS A 326 1.14 -8.82 15.86
N SER A 327 0.89 -7.63 15.32
CA SER A 327 1.76 -7.00 14.32
C SER A 327 3.16 -6.74 14.87
N VAL A 328 3.25 -6.22 16.08
CA VAL A 328 4.53 -5.93 16.76
C VAL A 328 5.33 -7.21 16.98
N ILE A 329 4.70 -8.27 17.49
CA ILE A 329 5.37 -9.56 17.74
C ILE A 329 5.87 -10.16 16.42
N ILE A 330 5.03 -10.21 15.39
CA ILE A 330 5.40 -10.79 14.10
C ILE A 330 6.52 -9.98 13.45
N ALA A 331 6.43 -8.66 13.48
CA ALA A 331 7.46 -7.78 12.91
C ALA A 331 8.80 -7.97 13.63
N GLU A 332 8.81 -8.08 14.95
CA GLU A 332 10.04 -8.29 15.70
C GLU A 332 10.63 -9.68 15.51
N LEU A 333 9.81 -10.72 15.41
CA LEU A 333 10.28 -12.08 15.07
C LEU A 333 10.95 -12.09 13.69
N ILE A 334 10.36 -11.43 12.70
CA ILE A 334 10.97 -11.27 11.37
C ILE A 334 12.25 -10.45 11.48
N GLY A 335 12.28 -9.41 12.29
CA GLY A 335 13.47 -8.61 12.56
C GLY A 335 14.62 -9.42 13.14
N PHE A 336 14.35 -10.31 14.09
CA PHE A 336 15.35 -11.25 14.63
C PHE A 336 15.89 -12.21 13.58
N VAL A 337 15.01 -12.75 12.72
CA VAL A 337 15.43 -13.64 11.63
C VAL A 337 16.32 -12.90 10.64
N ILE A 338 15.97 -11.69 10.26
CA ILE A 338 16.76 -10.85 9.34
C ILE A 338 18.09 -10.47 9.99
N TYR A 339 18.11 -10.11 11.26
CA TYR A 339 19.34 -9.79 11.99
C TYR A 339 20.31 -10.98 12.01
N ALA A 340 19.82 -12.16 12.35
CA ALA A 340 20.63 -13.37 12.44
C ALA A 340 21.11 -13.87 11.06
N ALA A 341 20.24 -13.86 10.07
CA ALA A 341 20.49 -14.36 8.72
C ALA A 341 20.93 -13.28 7.72
N ALA A 342 21.20 -12.06 8.17
CA ALA A 342 21.54 -10.94 7.28
C ALA A 342 22.64 -11.24 6.26
N PRO A 343 23.79 -11.84 6.61
CA PRO A 343 24.83 -12.15 5.61
C PRO A 343 24.32 -13.09 4.51
N THR A 344 23.58 -14.13 4.87
CA THR A 344 23.03 -15.10 3.91
C THR A 344 21.95 -14.49 3.02
N LEU A 345 21.06 -13.72 3.61
CA LEU A 345 19.95 -13.07 2.89
C LEU A 345 20.45 -12.02 1.89
N ILE A 346 21.39 -11.19 2.30
CA ILE A 346 21.99 -10.17 1.42
C ILE A 346 22.82 -10.84 0.30
N ALA A 347 23.61 -11.85 0.63
CA ALA A 347 24.43 -12.59 -0.32
C ALA A 347 23.60 -13.31 -1.39
N ALA A 348 22.35 -13.67 -1.10
CA ALA A 348 21.45 -14.26 -2.08
C ALA A 348 21.10 -13.30 -3.23
N PHE A 349 21.16 -11.99 -3.00
CA PHE A 349 20.91 -10.97 -4.03
C PHE A 349 22.19 -10.50 -4.70
N ASN A 350 23.29 -10.43 -3.97
CA ASN A 350 24.59 -10.04 -4.50
C ASN A 350 25.72 -10.62 -3.63
N SER A 351 26.61 -11.39 -4.25
CA SER A 351 27.68 -12.10 -3.55
C SER A 351 28.97 -11.28 -3.34
N ASP A 352 29.04 -10.05 -3.86
CA ASP A 352 30.19 -9.18 -3.65
C ASP A 352 30.36 -8.86 -2.15
N PRO A 353 31.56 -9.13 -1.56
CA PRO A 353 31.77 -8.93 -0.12
C PRO A 353 31.51 -7.51 0.38
N GLN A 354 31.80 -6.48 -0.42
CA GLN A 354 31.53 -5.08 -0.05
C GLN A 354 30.04 -4.78 -0.07
N VAL A 355 29.32 -5.26 -1.06
CA VAL A 355 27.87 -5.13 -1.15
C VAL A 355 27.18 -5.80 0.04
N VAL A 356 27.63 -7.03 0.35
CA VAL A 356 27.13 -7.76 1.53
C VAL A 356 27.43 -7.00 2.82
N HIS A 357 28.61 -6.42 2.97
CA HIS A 357 28.98 -5.62 4.14
C HIS A 357 28.00 -4.46 4.39
N TYR A 358 27.71 -3.66 3.37
CA TYR A 358 26.77 -2.55 3.48
C TYR A 358 25.33 -3.00 3.78
N GLY A 359 24.87 -4.03 3.09
CA GLY A 359 23.53 -4.58 3.31
C GLY A 359 23.33 -5.15 4.71
N VAL A 360 24.33 -5.89 5.21
CA VAL A 360 24.33 -6.45 6.58
C VAL A 360 24.40 -5.35 7.63
N MET A 361 25.20 -4.32 7.40
CA MET A 361 25.30 -3.16 8.29
C MET A 361 23.93 -2.48 8.45
N GLN A 362 23.23 -2.24 7.35
CA GLN A 362 21.89 -1.66 7.37
C GLN A 362 20.89 -2.59 8.04
N ALA A 363 20.86 -3.88 7.66
CA ALA A 363 19.96 -4.87 8.22
C ALA A 363 20.12 -4.98 9.75
N ARG A 364 21.34 -5.08 10.24
CA ARG A 364 21.62 -5.19 11.68
C ARG A 364 21.40 -3.91 12.46
N THR A 365 21.42 -2.76 11.81
CA THR A 365 21.06 -1.50 12.47
C THR A 365 19.54 -1.34 12.60
N ILE A 366 18.77 -1.77 11.61
CA ILE A 366 17.35 -1.45 11.52
C ILE A 366 16.45 -2.59 12.00
N ALA A 367 16.80 -3.85 11.71
CA ALA A 367 15.89 -4.99 11.85
C ALA A 367 15.34 -5.20 13.27
N LEU A 368 16.13 -4.99 14.30
CA LEU A 368 15.69 -5.13 15.70
C LEU A 368 14.70 -4.05 16.17
N PHE A 369 14.50 -3.02 15.37
CA PHE A 369 13.55 -1.92 15.63
C PHE A 369 12.25 -2.04 14.83
N TYR A 370 12.01 -3.15 14.14
CA TYR A 370 10.77 -3.37 13.39
C TYR A 370 9.51 -3.33 14.27
N PHE A 371 9.62 -3.63 15.54
CA PHE A 371 8.51 -3.48 16.49
C PHE A 371 8.02 -2.02 16.58
N LEU A 372 8.91 -1.04 16.50
CA LEU A 372 8.55 0.39 16.49
C LEU A 372 7.85 0.77 15.18
N LEU A 373 8.34 0.26 14.06
CA LEU A 373 7.70 0.44 12.76
C LEU A 373 6.27 -0.10 12.74
N ALA A 374 6.10 -1.36 13.17
CA ALA A 374 4.80 -2.00 13.25
C ALA A 374 3.84 -1.25 14.20
N PHE A 375 4.34 -0.82 15.35
CA PHE A 375 3.58 -0.07 16.34
C PHE A 375 3.07 1.26 15.77
N SER A 376 3.95 2.05 15.16
CA SER A 376 3.59 3.33 14.53
C SER A 376 2.56 3.16 13.43
N HIS A 377 2.76 2.20 12.53
CA HIS A 377 1.82 1.94 11.44
C HIS A 377 0.46 1.44 11.91
N CYS A 378 0.42 0.56 12.91
CA CYS A 378 -0.83 0.03 13.43
C CYS A 378 -1.65 1.10 14.16
N ILE A 379 -1.01 1.96 14.96
CA ILE A 379 -1.74 3.06 15.60
C ILE A 379 -2.21 4.09 14.57
N ALA A 380 -1.38 4.40 13.59
CA ALA A 380 -1.81 5.24 12.46
C ALA A 380 -3.04 4.66 11.76
N ALA A 381 -3.10 3.34 11.57
CA ALA A 381 -4.24 2.64 11.01
C ALA A 381 -5.50 2.74 11.89
N VAL A 382 -5.36 2.61 13.19
CA VAL A 382 -6.46 2.78 14.17
C VAL A 382 -7.01 4.21 14.10
N LEU A 383 -6.16 5.21 14.11
CA LEU A 383 -6.56 6.62 14.00
C LEU A 383 -7.25 6.92 12.67
N ARG A 384 -6.75 6.37 11.58
CA ARG A 384 -7.38 6.47 10.26
C ARG A 384 -8.75 5.80 10.24
N GLY A 385 -8.85 4.59 10.76
CA GLY A 385 -10.09 3.84 10.87
C GLY A 385 -11.14 4.50 11.76
N SER A 386 -10.71 5.35 12.69
CA SER A 386 -11.60 6.17 13.53
C SER A 386 -12.03 7.51 12.88
N GLY A 387 -11.63 7.76 11.64
CA GLY A 387 -11.95 9.00 10.93
C GLY A 387 -11.00 10.17 11.18
N HIS A 388 -9.89 9.94 11.88
CA HIS A 388 -8.86 10.95 12.17
C HIS A 388 -7.64 10.83 11.26
N ALA A 389 -7.84 10.65 9.95
CA ALA A 389 -6.76 10.43 8.99
C ALA A 389 -5.74 11.59 8.92
N SER A 390 -6.13 12.80 9.29
CA SER A 390 -5.22 13.96 9.32
C SER A 390 -4.14 13.85 10.41
N ILE A 391 -4.41 13.16 11.50
CA ILE A 391 -3.47 13.03 12.62
C ILE A 391 -2.24 12.20 12.20
N PRO A 392 -2.38 10.97 11.69
CA PRO A 392 -1.24 10.21 11.17
C PRO A 392 -0.49 10.94 10.06
N MET A 393 -1.20 11.64 9.18
CA MET A 393 -0.58 12.44 8.12
C MET A 393 0.36 13.49 8.72
N VAL A 394 -0.10 14.29 9.67
CA VAL A 394 0.72 15.35 10.30
C VAL A 394 1.89 14.77 11.05
N VAL A 395 1.68 13.73 11.85
CA VAL A 395 2.77 13.09 12.62
C VAL A 395 3.84 12.53 11.68
N MET A 396 3.43 11.82 10.64
CA MET A 396 4.40 11.24 9.70
C MET A 396 5.08 12.30 8.84
N LEU A 397 4.38 13.34 8.43
CA LEU A 397 4.99 14.47 7.72
C LEU A 397 6.08 15.13 8.58
N CYS A 398 5.77 15.43 9.85
CA CYS A 398 6.72 16.10 10.75
C CYS A 398 7.90 15.19 11.12
N VAL A 399 7.65 13.93 11.47
CA VAL A 399 8.69 13.04 12.00
C VAL A 399 9.41 12.28 10.89
N TRP A 400 8.68 11.62 10.00
CA TRP A 400 9.28 10.74 8.98
C TRP A 400 9.82 11.52 7.77
N CYS A 401 9.37 12.73 7.55
CA CYS A 401 9.83 13.55 6.45
C CYS A 401 10.68 14.71 6.95
N LEU A 402 10.10 15.72 7.60
CA LEU A 402 10.82 16.92 7.98
C LEU A 402 11.98 16.64 8.96
N PHE A 403 11.71 15.91 10.03
CA PHE A 403 12.75 15.59 11.00
C PHE A 403 13.81 14.65 10.41
N ARG A 404 13.42 13.61 9.70
CA ARG A 404 14.35 12.64 9.07
C ARG A 404 15.27 13.32 8.07
N VAL A 405 14.71 14.13 7.17
CA VAL A 405 15.48 14.87 6.16
C VAL A 405 16.45 15.86 6.84
N SER A 406 15.98 16.60 7.83
CA SER A 406 16.81 17.54 8.61
C SER A 406 17.92 16.81 9.35
N TYR A 407 17.62 15.73 10.04
CA TYR A 407 18.58 14.90 10.75
C TYR A 407 19.67 14.38 9.81
N ILE A 408 19.31 13.78 8.69
CA ILE A 408 20.29 13.24 7.73
C ILE A 408 21.15 14.38 7.15
N THR A 409 20.53 15.47 6.74
CA THR A 409 21.25 16.61 6.14
C THR A 409 22.31 17.20 7.08
N VAL A 410 21.98 17.31 8.35
CA VAL A 410 22.93 17.86 9.36
C VAL A 410 23.98 16.83 9.74
N THR A 411 23.55 15.61 10.08
CA THR A 411 24.47 14.60 10.65
C THR A 411 25.45 14.03 9.64
N VAL A 412 25.07 13.86 8.37
CA VAL A 412 26.00 13.41 7.33
C VAL A 412 27.12 14.43 7.08
N ARG A 413 26.84 15.71 7.25
CA ARG A 413 27.88 16.78 7.15
C ARG A 413 28.86 16.78 8.32
N LEU A 414 28.37 16.41 9.50
CA LEU A 414 29.20 16.40 10.72
C LEU A 414 29.97 15.09 10.87
N ILE A 415 29.33 13.98 10.51
CA ILE A 415 29.87 12.62 10.61
C ILE A 415 29.62 11.93 9.26
N PRO A 416 30.61 11.88 8.36
CA PRO A 416 30.47 11.27 7.03
C PRO A 416 30.53 9.73 7.10
N ASP A 417 29.58 9.14 7.83
CA ASP A 417 29.42 7.69 7.99
C ASP A 417 27.99 7.30 7.58
N ILE A 418 27.88 6.30 6.73
CA ILE A 418 26.59 5.80 6.25
C ILE A 418 25.68 5.29 7.39
N ARG A 419 26.25 4.84 8.49
CA ARG A 419 25.49 4.39 9.68
C ARG A 419 24.58 5.46 10.25
N VAL A 420 24.97 6.72 10.11
CA VAL A 420 24.13 7.85 10.52
C VAL A 420 22.79 7.86 9.78
N ILE A 421 22.82 7.54 8.48
CA ILE A 421 21.59 7.42 7.67
C ILE A 421 20.75 6.26 8.14
N PHE A 422 21.35 5.12 8.44
CA PHE A 422 20.62 3.94 8.92
C PHE A 422 19.93 4.19 10.26
N TRP A 423 20.57 4.90 11.17
CA TRP A 423 20.00 5.26 12.47
C TRP A 423 18.84 6.26 12.39
N ALA A 424 18.68 6.93 11.27
CA ALA A 424 17.53 7.80 11.05
C ALA A 424 16.19 7.03 11.14
N TYR A 425 16.15 5.78 10.72
CA TYR A 425 14.95 4.94 10.77
C TYR A 425 14.52 4.61 12.20
N PRO A 426 15.34 3.95 13.03
CA PRO A 426 15.00 3.69 14.43
C PRO A 426 14.63 4.94 15.20
N LEU A 427 15.35 6.04 14.98
CA LEU A 427 15.12 7.31 15.68
C LEU A 427 13.74 7.89 15.34
N THR A 428 13.40 7.97 14.05
CA THR A 428 12.08 8.49 13.62
C THR A 428 10.93 7.58 14.03
N TRP A 429 11.12 6.27 13.98
CA TRP A 429 10.12 5.31 14.45
C TRP A 429 9.90 5.41 15.97
N SER A 430 10.94 5.63 16.73
CA SER A 430 10.83 5.84 18.18
C SER A 430 10.04 7.10 18.52
N ILE A 431 10.36 8.23 17.85
CA ILE A 431 9.66 9.49 18.08
C ILE A 431 8.18 9.36 17.72
N SER A 432 7.89 8.83 16.53
CA SER A 432 6.49 8.63 16.09
C SER A 432 5.74 7.66 17.00
N SER A 433 6.40 6.60 17.48
CA SER A 433 5.79 5.63 18.40
C SER A 433 5.39 6.26 19.73
N VAL A 434 6.22 7.12 20.28
CA VAL A 434 5.90 7.86 21.53
C VAL A 434 4.70 8.78 21.32
N ILE A 435 4.67 9.53 20.23
CA ILE A 435 3.55 10.42 19.90
C ILE A 435 2.25 9.62 19.71
N PHE A 436 2.31 8.55 18.93
CA PHE A 436 1.15 7.70 18.68
C PHE A 436 0.67 6.96 19.94
N LEU A 437 1.58 6.51 20.80
CA LEU A 437 1.21 5.92 22.09
C LEU A 437 0.42 6.90 22.95
N TYR A 438 0.89 8.14 23.05
CA TYR A 438 0.19 9.19 23.78
C TYR A 438 -1.23 9.42 23.22
N LEU A 439 -1.36 9.54 21.91
CA LEU A 439 -2.65 9.75 21.24
C LEU A 439 -3.59 8.55 21.41
N PHE A 440 -3.05 7.34 21.37
CA PHE A 440 -3.83 6.13 21.56
C PHE A 440 -4.35 5.98 23.00
N LEU A 441 -3.49 6.22 23.99
CA LEU A 441 -3.85 6.14 25.41
C LEU A 441 -4.85 7.21 25.84
N LYS A 442 -4.79 8.39 25.22
CA LYS A 442 -5.76 9.46 25.47
C LYS A 442 -7.19 9.04 25.11
N GLY A 443 -7.37 8.02 24.26
CA GLY A 443 -8.63 7.33 24.00
C GLY A 443 -9.70 8.14 23.25
N LYS A 444 -9.44 9.38 22.88
CA LYS A 444 -10.40 10.25 22.15
C LYS A 444 -10.75 9.73 20.75
N TRP A 445 -9.91 8.89 20.16
CA TRP A 445 -10.12 8.34 18.83
C TRP A 445 -11.40 7.49 18.71
N VAL A 446 -11.87 6.87 19.79
CA VAL A 446 -13.09 6.05 19.78
C VAL A 446 -14.35 6.87 19.43
N TYR A 447 -14.34 8.17 19.66
CA TYR A 447 -15.47 9.07 19.39
C TYR A 447 -15.36 9.80 18.05
N GLY A 448 -14.46 9.38 17.18
CA GLY A 448 -14.17 10.06 15.91
C GLY A 448 -15.34 10.20 14.96
N PHE A 449 -16.33 9.32 15.06
CA PHE A 449 -17.53 9.37 14.24
C PHE A 449 -18.74 10.03 14.92
N GLU A 450 -18.62 10.48 16.16
CA GLU A 450 -19.69 11.21 16.80
C GLU A 450 -19.76 12.65 16.25
N LYS A 451 -20.98 13.10 15.93
CA LYS A 451 -21.20 14.45 15.42
C LYS A 451 -20.68 15.49 16.41
N GLY A 452 -19.78 16.30 15.92
CA GLY A 452 -19.24 17.41 16.69
C GLY A 452 -18.40 16.91 17.86
N GLY A 453 -17.28 16.28 17.54
CA GLY A 453 -16.25 16.08 18.56
C GLY A 453 -16.13 17.38 19.33
N ARG A 454 -16.71 17.45 20.52
CA ARG A 454 -16.59 18.61 21.39
C ARG A 454 -15.11 18.93 21.48
N ARG A 455 -14.78 20.09 20.93
CA ARG A 455 -13.45 20.67 20.91
C ARG A 455 -12.81 20.64 22.28
#